data_9854a4a5b4516c826cf283b869e8c55a
#
_entry.id   9854a4a5b4516c826cf283b869e8c55a
#
_cell.length_a   1.000
_cell.length_b   1.000
_cell.length_c   1.000
_cell.angle_alpha   90.00
_cell.angle_beta   90.00
_cell.angle_gamma   90.00
#
_symmetry.space_group_name_H-M   'P 1'
#
loop_
_entity.id
_entity.type
_entity.pdbx_description
1 polymer ?
#
loop_
_entity_poly.entity_id
_entity_poly.type
_entity_poly.pdbx_seq_one_letter_code
_entity_poly.pdbx_strand_id
1 'polypeptide(L)'
;MLSTERGARTRAVVILAAMTLAAAGCQASGTPAQGRTPTLIAYTGQASDYQINFNPFAPTAIGGTGTIFQTLFFYNIVRKDTPVPWLGRAFSWNKDGTELSITLRDGVKWSDGQRFTAADVVFTLDMITKHKGMNNAGYAGHATAVDDTHVTIAFDKPSFVDGPSVLGKTYIVPEHKWKDLADPAVAVLKDPVGTGPYLLDDFKPQAYTLKANPAYWGGAPAVKRIRYPALSGNQSGVTALKAGQIDWQTGPVPGIKDVAKNYPGYKSVITPVNQIVLDTCSNADLGCQGPQTDPAVRQAIYHAIDRTQLNALAFDNTAGDISPGFLLPNRDRALMSGKLRNAIAPAKPDVAEAQRILEDAGYAKNSDGIYAKDGKPLALTVKTVSGWTDYITAVNTIGQQLKKAGIKLTPQQLSWNEFVDSRDRGSYQLIIDSLYQGPAPDPYYLYTYFLSTAQTAKVGAKPGSNFSRFSDPRIDRALDALKHINPTDNAARQPYLDTIQTLVEQSMPYIPVLTQGTINVYHDAKFTGWPTDSDLYAFPAVWQSPDSAEVYLRLKPAGK
;
A
#
# COMPACT_ATOMS: atom_id res chain seq x y z
N MET A 1 -36.40 -68.20 7.50
CA MET A 1 -36.64 -68.51 8.92
C MET A 1 -36.85 -67.14 9.56
N LEU A 2 -38.09 -66.61 9.69
CA LEU A 2 -39.01 -66.81 10.81
C LEU A 2 -38.30 -66.47 12.13
N SER A 3 -38.70 -65.52 12.98
CA SER A 3 -40.03 -65.15 13.49
C SER A 3 -39.87 -63.81 14.23
N THR A 4 -40.79 -62.79 14.11
CA THR A 4 -41.95 -62.52 15.00
C THR A 4 -41.59 -62.42 16.51
N GLU A 5 -42.01 -61.48 17.32
CA GLU A 5 -43.33 -60.84 17.51
C GLU A 5 -43.28 -59.67 18.53
N ARG A 6 -44.23 -58.69 18.39
CA ARG A 6 -45.09 -58.05 19.40
C ARG A 6 -44.43 -57.24 20.52
N GLY A 7 -44.73 -56.01 20.82
CA GLY A 7 -46.01 -55.31 20.81
C GLY A 7 -46.47 -54.95 22.22
N ALA A 8 -46.49 -53.65 22.60
CA ALA A 8 -47.36 -53.17 23.70
C ALA A 8 -47.60 -51.66 23.58
N ARG A 9 -48.88 -51.31 23.40
CA ARG A 9 -49.42 -49.96 23.46
C ARG A 9 -49.65 -49.62 24.95
N THR A 10 -49.22 -48.45 25.40
CA THR A 10 -49.73 -47.86 26.66
C THR A 10 -50.15 -46.43 26.41
N ARG A 11 -51.43 -46.16 26.71
CA ARG A 11 -52.11 -44.89 26.61
C ARG A 11 -51.64 -43.97 27.74
N ALA A 12 -51.28 -42.71 27.46
CA ALA A 12 -51.08 -41.66 28.45
C ALA A 12 -52.31 -40.77 28.54
N VAL A 13 -52.76 -40.59 29.75
CA VAL A 13 -53.89 -39.74 30.14
C VAL A 13 -53.43 -38.28 30.18
N VAL A 14 -54.24 -37.39 29.56
CA VAL A 14 -54.10 -35.94 29.68
C VAL A 14 -54.74 -35.47 30.97
N ILE A 15 -53.98 -34.79 31.85
CA ILE A 15 -54.50 -34.02 32.95
C ILE A 15 -54.23 -32.54 32.67
N LEU A 16 -55.32 -31.77 32.44
CA LEU A 16 -55.32 -30.33 32.36
C LEU A 16 -55.36 -29.78 33.81
N ALA A 17 -54.30 -29.06 34.23
CA ALA A 17 -54.32 -28.24 35.43
C ALA A 17 -54.21 -26.77 35.02
N ALA A 18 -55.30 -26.04 35.14
CA ALA A 18 -55.33 -24.59 35.02
C ALA A 18 -54.76 -23.97 36.29
N MET A 19 -53.63 -23.23 36.19
CA MET A 19 -53.17 -22.33 37.26
C MET A 19 -53.20 -20.89 36.75
N THR A 20 -54.11 -20.13 37.30
CA THR A 20 -54.16 -18.68 37.27
C THR A 20 -52.99 -18.13 38.11
N LEU A 21 -52.00 -17.48 37.46
CA LEU A 21 -50.99 -16.70 38.17
C LEU A 21 -51.29 -15.20 38.05
N ALA A 22 -51.41 -14.58 39.18
CA ALA A 22 -51.58 -13.16 39.37
C ALA A 22 -50.37 -12.38 38.79
N ALA A 23 -50.66 -11.33 38.01
CA ALA A 23 -49.71 -10.37 37.55
C ALA A 23 -49.17 -9.52 38.72
N ALA A 24 -48.02 -9.87 39.26
CA ALA A 24 -47.20 -8.96 40.08
C ALA A 24 -46.22 -8.24 39.15
N GLY A 25 -46.55 -6.99 38.82
CA GLY A 25 -45.65 -6.13 38.05
C GLY A 25 -44.36 -5.83 38.83
N CYS A 26 -43.26 -6.53 38.51
CA CYS A 26 -41.93 -6.04 38.81
C CYS A 26 -41.55 -5.06 37.69
N GLN A 27 -41.67 -3.77 37.97
CA GLN A 27 -40.92 -2.74 37.26
C GLN A 27 -39.44 -3.02 37.50
N ALA A 28 -38.80 -3.77 36.62
CA ALA A 28 -37.36 -3.75 36.53
C ALA A 28 -36.99 -2.34 36.06
N SER A 29 -36.52 -1.52 36.99
CA SER A 29 -35.76 -0.31 36.67
C SER A 29 -34.55 -0.74 35.83
N GLY A 30 -34.72 -0.75 34.50
CA GLY A 30 -33.66 -0.95 33.55
C GLY A 30 -32.64 0.16 33.74
N THR A 31 -31.54 -0.14 34.40
CA THR A 31 -30.31 0.66 34.29
C THR A 31 -30.09 0.85 32.80
N PRO A 32 -29.94 2.08 32.28
CA PRO A 32 -29.62 2.28 30.87
C PRO A 32 -28.37 1.47 30.60
N ALA A 33 -28.45 0.53 29.67
CA ALA A 33 -27.29 -0.18 29.19
C ALA A 33 -26.27 0.90 28.77
N GLN A 34 -25.23 1.10 29.54
CA GLN A 34 -24.12 1.97 29.20
C GLN A 34 -23.71 1.54 27.81
N GLY A 35 -23.97 2.40 26.81
CA GLY A 35 -23.78 2.10 25.40
C GLY A 35 -22.34 1.66 25.20
N ARG A 36 -22.10 0.37 25.00
CA ARG A 36 -20.80 -0.17 24.63
C ARG A 36 -20.34 0.58 23.38
N THR A 37 -19.25 1.33 23.48
CA THR A 37 -18.62 1.96 22.33
C THR A 37 -18.41 0.88 21.25
N PRO A 38 -18.91 1.06 20.04
CA PRO A 38 -18.83 0.03 19.02
C PRO A 38 -17.37 -0.28 18.70
N THR A 39 -17.07 -1.57 18.42
CA THR A 39 -15.80 -1.98 17.84
C THR A 39 -15.82 -1.63 16.37
N LEU A 40 -14.80 -0.96 15.87
CA LEU A 40 -14.62 -0.70 14.44
C LEU A 40 -14.03 -1.95 13.79
N ILE A 41 -14.69 -2.46 12.75
CA ILE A 41 -14.24 -3.61 11.97
C ILE A 41 -13.59 -3.09 10.69
N ALA A 42 -12.26 -3.25 10.56
CA ALA A 42 -11.48 -2.77 9.42
C ALA A 42 -10.91 -3.95 8.63
N TYR A 43 -11.17 -4.01 7.32
CA TYR A 43 -10.65 -5.05 6.45
C TYR A 43 -9.53 -4.51 5.55
N THR A 44 -8.33 -5.10 5.68
CA THR A 44 -7.11 -4.67 4.98
C THR A 44 -6.98 -5.18 3.54
N GLY A 45 -7.87 -6.06 3.09
CA GLY A 45 -7.68 -6.83 1.85
C GLY A 45 -6.88 -8.12 2.05
N GLN A 46 -6.55 -8.49 3.28
CA GLN A 46 -5.82 -9.73 3.60
C GLN A 46 -6.59 -10.96 3.11
N ALA A 47 -5.95 -11.75 2.23
CA ALA A 47 -6.56 -12.91 1.59
C ALA A 47 -6.24 -14.26 2.27
N SER A 48 -5.71 -14.25 3.50
CA SER A 48 -5.33 -15.45 4.25
C SER A 48 -5.23 -15.13 5.74
N ASP A 49 -5.07 -16.15 6.57
CA ASP A 49 -4.81 -16.02 7.99
C ASP A 49 -3.60 -15.14 8.29
N TYR A 50 -3.68 -14.35 9.35
CA TYR A 50 -2.57 -13.54 9.83
C TYR A 50 -1.51 -14.40 10.52
N GLN A 51 -0.25 -14.05 10.30
CA GLN A 51 0.86 -14.53 11.11
C GLN A 51 1.33 -13.40 12.02
N ILE A 52 1.40 -13.66 13.32
CA ILE A 52 1.73 -12.62 14.29
C ILE A 52 3.14 -12.09 14.07
N ASN A 53 3.24 -10.85 13.64
CA ASN A 53 4.47 -10.08 13.62
C ASN A 53 4.16 -8.58 13.57
N PHE A 54 4.41 -7.87 14.67
CA PHE A 54 4.24 -6.42 14.78
C PHE A 54 5.55 -5.63 14.58
N ASN A 55 6.61 -6.27 14.08
CA ASN A 55 7.87 -5.59 13.78
C ASN A 55 7.68 -4.62 12.60
N PRO A 56 7.77 -3.28 12.79
CA PRO A 56 7.50 -2.31 11.73
C PRO A 56 8.53 -2.33 10.58
N PHE A 57 9.67 -2.99 10.78
CA PHE A 57 10.73 -3.11 9.77
C PHE A 57 10.73 -4.46 9.05
N ALA A 58 9.98 -5.45 9.55
CA ALA A 58 9.93 -6.77 8.91
C ALA A 58 9.01 -6.78 7.69
N PRO A 59 9.40 -7.43 6.58
CA PRO A 59 8.52 -7.60 5.41
C PRO A 59 7.21 -8.35 5.71
N THR A 60 7.19 -9.11 6.81
CA THR A 60 6.04 -9.91 7.27
C THR A 60 5.20 -9.18 8.32
N ALA A 61 5.43 -7.87 8.55
CA ALA A 61 4.63 -7.08 9.47
C ALA A 61 3.15 -7.10 9.08
N ILE A 62 2.27 -7.33 10.05
CA ILE A 62 0.82 -7.31 9.82
C ILE A 62 0.27 -5.86 9.87
N GLY A 63 -0.89 -5.65 9.24
CA GLY A 63 -1.56 -4.35 9.21
C GLY A 63 -1.88 -3.82 10.62
N GLY A 64 -1.93 -2.50 10.77
CA GLY A 64 -2.14 -1.82 12.05
C GLY A 64 -0.87 -1.48 12.81
N THR A 65 0.31 -1.87 12.32
CA THR A 65 1.62 -1.57 12.94
C THR A 65 1.79 -0.07 13.19
N GLY A 66 1.44 0.80 12.25
CA GLY A 66 1.51 2.26 12.39
C GLY A 66 0.62 2.84 13.50
N THR A 67 -0.32 2.09 14.05
CA THR A 67 -1.15 2.52 15.20
C THR A 67 -0.50 2.22 16.54
N ILE A 68 0.47 1.30 16.60
CA ILE A 68 1.20 0.90 17.81
C ILE A 68 2.50 1.70 17.92
N PHE A 69 3.27 1.76 16.84
CA PHE A 69 4.48 2.58 16.74
C PHE A 69 4.16 3.90 16.06
N GLN A 70 4.90 4.95 16.37
CA GLN A 70 4.75 6.26 15.75
C GLN A 70 6.03 6.71 15.04
N THR A 71 5.84 7.51 14.01
CA THR A 71 6.88 8.31 13.37
C THR A 71 7.04 9.66 14.10
N LEU A 72 8.05 10.43 13.74
CA LEU A 72 8.22 11.78 14.29
C LEU A 72 7.15 12.75 13.78
N PHE A 73 6.79 12.64 12.51
CA PHE A 73 5.74 13.44 11.87
C PHE A 73 4.88 12.57 10.96
N PHE A 74 3.66 12.99 10.71
CA PHE A 74 2.80 12.41 9.69
C PHE A 74 2.87 13.25 8.40
N TYR A 75 3.19 12.61 7.28
CA TYR A 75 3.19 13.20 5.95
C TYR A 75 1.99 12.69 5.16
N ASN A 76 1.13 13.60 4.72
CA ASN A 76 0.01 13.27 3.84
C ASN A 76 0.53 13.04 2.41
N ILE A 77 0.44 11.81 1.90
CA ILE A 77 0.96 11.48 0.55
C ILE A 77 0.02 11.88 -0.58
N VAL A 78 -1.24 12.18 -0.30
CA VAL A 78 -2.23 12.58 -1.31
C VAL A 78 -2.28 14.08 -1.55
N ARG A 79 -1.80 14.88 -0.58
CA ARG A 79 -1.74 16.35 -0.65
C ARG A 79 -0.36 16.84 -0.23
N LYS A 80 0.05 18.00 -0.79
CA LYS A 80 1.29 18.69 -0.39
C LYS A 80 1.03 19.56 0.84
N ASP A 81 0.65 18.94 1.95
CA ASP A 81 0.38 19.62 3.22
C ASP A 81 1.65 19.75 4.07
N THR A 82 1.64 20.67 5.02
CA THR A 82 2.65 20.71 6.09
C THR A 82 2.56 19.44 6.93
N PRO A 83 3.69 18.78 7.24
CA PRO A 83 3.69 17.58 8.06
C PRO A 83 3.04 17.82 9.44
N VAL A 84 2.21 16.87 9.87
CA VAL A 84 1.53 16.95 11.16
C VAL A 84 2.49 16.49 12.26
N PRO A 85 2.70 17.27 13.34
CA PRO A 85 3.55 16.89 14.45
C PRO A 85 3.00 15.69 15.25
N TRP A 86 3.80 14.61 15.35
CA TRP A 86 3.53 13.43 16.19
C TRP A 86 4.52 13.36 17.35
N LEU A 87 5.51 12.46 17.34
CA LEU A 87 6.56 12.43 18.36
C LEU A 87 7.51 13.64 18.28
N GLY A 88 7.70 14.19 17.08
CA GLY A 88 8.33 15.49 16.86
C GLY A 88 7.34 16.63 17.03
N ARG A 89 7.80 17.78 17.51
CA ARG A 89 7.04 19.05 17.59
C ARG A 89 7.41 20.01 16.47
N ALA A 90 8.70 20.06 16.13
CA ALA A 90 9.25 20.92 15.09
C ALA A 90 10.50 20.29 14.50
N PHE A 91 10.82 20.68 13.28
CA PHE A 91 12.12 20.40 12.67
C PHE A 91 12.55 21.56 11.77
N SER A 92 13.84 21.67 11.54
CA SER A 92 14.40 22.63 10.60
C SER A 92 15.68 22.12 9.96
N TRP A 93 15.87 22.44 8.69
CA TRP A 93 17.11 22.26 8.00
C TRP A 93 17.99 23.50 8.12
N ASN A 94 19.30 23.35 8.22
CA ASN A 94 20.21 24.43 7.94
C ASN A 94 20.12 24.82 6.44
N LYS A 95 20.69 25.98 6.09
CA LYS A 95 20.61 26.52 4.73
C LYS A 95 21.15 25.56 3.67
N ASP A 96 22.19 24.82 4.02
CA ASP A 96 22.94 23.96 3.10
C ASP A 96 22.36 22.53 3.01
N GLY A 97 21.34 22.21 3.82
CA GLY A 97 20.72 20.88 3.84
C GLY A 97 21.60 19.78 4.42
N THR A 98 22.65 20.15 5.16
CA THR A 98 23.61 19.22 5.78
C THR A 98 23.33 18.96 7.25
N GLU A 99 22.36 19.64 7.84
CA GLU A 99 21.94 19.43 9.22
C GLU A 99 20.43 19.53 9.35
N LEU A 100 19.82 18.53 9.99
CA LEU A 100 18.42 18.47 10.36
C LEU A 100 18.30 18.51 11.88
N SER A 101 17.77 19.61 12.42
CA SER A 101 17.47 19.76 13.85
C SER A 101 16.02 19.38 14.11
N ILE A 102 15.77 18.57 15.16
CA ILE A 102 14.45 18.05 15.52
C ILE A 102 14.19 18.33 16.99
N THR A 103 13.05 18.95 17.29
CA THR A 103 12.53 19.08 18.66
C THR A 103 11.46 18.03 18.89
N LEU A 104 11.61 17.20 19.89
CA LEU A 104 10.69 16.13 20.27
C LEU A 104 9.61 16.64 21.23
N ARG A 105 8.56 15.88 21.35
CA ARG A 105 7.49 16.07 22.34
C ARG A 105 7.96 15.57 23.71
N ASP A 106 7.87 16.42 24.72
CA ASP A 106 8.17 16.03 26.09
C ASP A 106 7.02 15.24 26.75
N GLY A 107 7.34 14.44 27.76
CA GLY A 107 6.38 13.69 28.57
C GLY A 107 5.77 12.47 27.89
N VAL A 108 6.17 12.10 26.69
CA VAL A 108 5.72 10.89 26.00
C VAL A 108 6.27 9.65 26.74
N LYS A 109 5.43 8.63 26.86
CA LYS A 109 5.81 7.33 27.42
C LYS A 109 5.56 6.20 26.43
N TRP A 110 6.41 5.21 26.49
CA TRP A 110 6.18 3.90 25.91
C TRP A 110 5.02 3.19 26.61
N SER A 111 4.38 2.24 25.96
CA SER A 111 3.23 1.52 26.50
C SER A 111 3.55 0.68 27.75
N ASP A 112 4.81 0.43 28.05
CA ASP A 112 5.27 -0.21 29.28
C ASP A 112 5.61 0.80 30.41
N GLY A 113 5.37 2.10 30.16
CA GLY A 113 5.51 3.18 31.14
C GLY A 113 6.88 3.87 31.15
N GLN A 114 7.89 3.37 30.43
CA GLN A 114 9.19 4.05 30.30
C GLN A 114 9.07 5.35 29.50
N ARG A 115 9.99 6.30 29.74
CA ARG A 115 10.01 7.58 29.02
C ARG A 115 10.54 7.38 27.60
N PHE A 116 9.92 8.04 26.63
CA PHE A 116 10.47 8.25 25.30
C PHE A 116 11.39 9.47 25.34
N THR A 117 12.58 9.35 24.73
CA THR A 117 13.58 10.42 24.69
C THR A 117 14.31 10.46 23.33
N ALA A 118 15.16 11.46 23.17
CA ALA A 118 16.05 11.58 22.00
C ALA A 118 16.99 10.37 21.83
N ALA A 119 17.34 9.66 22.91
CA ALA A 119 18.13 8.44 22.83
C ALA A 119 17.45 7.34 22.01
N ASP A 120 16.11 7.16 22.14
CA ASP A 120 15.36 6.19 21.34
C ASP A 120 15.38 6.53 19.84
N VAL A 121 15.35 7.84 19.51
CA VAL A 121 15.44 8.30 18.11
C VAL A 121 16.81 8.00 17.54
N VAL A 122 17.88 8.37 18.27
CA VAL A 122 19.27 8.09 17.87
C VAL A 122 19.50 6.59 17.72
N PHE A 123 19.09 5.79 18.72
CA PHE A 123 19.17 4.33 18.66
C PHE A 123 18.48 3.77 17.40
N THR A 124 17.27 4.23 17.12
CA THR A 124 16.51 3.76 15.94
C THR A 124 17.23 4.05 14.63
N LEU A 125 17.75 5.27 14.46
CA LEU A 125 18.47 5.68 13.26
C LEU A 125 19.80 4.95 13.11
N ASP A 126 20.54 4.77 14.18
CA ASP A 126 21.77 3.98 14.22
C ASP A 126 21.54 2.51 13.89
N MET A 127 20.45 1.94 14.39
CA MET A 127 20.03 0.57 14.08
C MET A 127 19.77 0.41 12.58
N ILE A 128 19.07 1.37 11.96
CA ILE A 128 18.77 1.35 10.53
C ILE A 128 20.06 1.42 9.70
N THR A 129 21.04 2.24 10.07
CA THR A 129 22.31 2.33 9.35
C THR A 129 23.15 1.06 9.48
N LYS A 130 23.13 0.41 10.63
CA LYS A 130 23.87 -0.84 10.90
C LYS A 130 23.27 -2.04 10.15
N HIS A 131 21.95 -2.06 9.95
CA HIS A 131 21.24 -3.17 9.31
C HIS A 131 20.76 -2.77 7.91
N LYS A 132 21.56 -3.07 6.87
CA LYS A 132 21.27 -2.68 5.48
C LYS A 132 19.87 -3.08 4.99
N GLY A 133 19.34 -4.21 5.48
CA GLY A 133 17.98 -4.67 5.15
C GLY A 133 16.85 -3.77 5.66
N MET A 134 17.14 -2.86 6.60
CA MET A 134 16.19 -1.86 7.13
C MET A 134 16.34 -0.49 6.45
N ASN A 135 17.47 -0.23 5.82
CA ASN A 135 17.82 1.07 5.24
C ASN A 135 17.42 1.18 3.76
N ASN A 136 16.15 0.94 3.46
CA ASN A 136 15.65 0.97 2.09
C ASN A 136 15.68 2.37 1.45
N ALA A 137 15.68 3.43 2.28
CA ALA A 137 15.71 4.82 1.82
C ALA A 137 17.15 5.34 1.57
N GLY A 138 18.17 4.55 1.91
CA GLY A 138 19.57 4.98 1.78
C GLY A 138 19.96 6.10 2.75
N TYR A 139 19.35 6.14 3.94
CA TYR A 139 19.72 7.09 4.99
C TYR A 139 21.19 6.94 5.38
N ALA A 140 21.91 8.06 5.41
CA ALA A 140 23.36 8.11 5.70
C ALA A 140 23.70 9.26 6.67
N GLY A 141 22.75 9.70 7.49
CA GLY A 141 22.96 10.74 8.49
C GLY A 141 23.58 10.19 9.79
N HIS A 142 24.18 11.09 10.56
CA HIS A 142 24.71 10.83 11.89
C HIS A 142 23.85 11.53 12.93
N ALA A 143 23.02 10.78 13.64
CA ALA A 143 22.12 11.32 14.65
C ALA A 143 22.82 11.49 15.99
N THR A 144 22.57 12.59 16.68
CA THR A 144 23.08 12.90 18.03
C THR A 144 21.97 13.45 18.90
N ALA A 145 21.79 12.91 20.10
CA ALA A 145 20.94 13.48 21.13
C ALA A 145 21.67 14.66 21.77
N VAL A 146 21.11 15.87 21.64
CA VAL A 146 21.62 17.08 22.29
C VAL A 146 21.20 17.11 23.76
N ASP A 147 19.96 16.73 24.01
CA ASP A 147 19.34 16.49 25.32
C ASP A 147 18.19 15.50 25.17
N ASP A 148 17.36 15.30 26.22
CA ASP A 148 16.23 14.36 26.20
C ASP A 148 15.18 14.65 25.10
N THR A 149 15.14 15.88 24.56
CA THR A 149 14.11 16.37 23.65
C THR A 149 14.63 16.94 22.34
N HIS A 150 15.94 17.01 22.15
CA HIS A 150 16.53 17.57 20.93
C HIS A 150 17.48 16.57 20.27
N VAL A 151 17.26 16.38 18.97
CA VAL A 151 18.10 15.53 18.10
C VAL A 151 18.63 16.39 16.96
N THR A 152 19.92 16.25 16.66
CA THR A 152 20.55 16.80 15.46
C THR A 152 21.02 15.65 14.58
N ILE A 153 20.77 15.73 13.28
CA ILE A 153 21.25 14.76 12.29
C ILE A 153 22.17 15.50 11.33
N ALA A 154 23.45 15.16 11.34
CA ALA A 154 24.43 15.67 10.40
C ALA A 154 24.54 14.77 9.16
N PHE A 155 24.74 15.36 7.99
CA PHE A 155 24.94 14.69 6.72
C PHE A 155 26.21 15.22 6.04
N ASP A 156 26.95 14.36 5.36
CA ASP A 156 28.17 14.75 4.62
C ASP A 156 27.87 15.62 3.39
N LYS A 157 26.65 15.58 2.88
CA LYS A 157 26.15 16.33 1.71
C LYS A 157 24.73 16.78 1.94
N PRO A 158 24.23 17.79 1.19
CA PRO A 158 22.83 18.18 1.25
C PRO A 158 21.90 16.97 1.09
N SER A 159 20.96 16.80 2.02
CA SER A 159 20.11 15.59 2.13
C SER A 159 18.64 15.93 2.45
N PHE A 160 18.14 17.03 1.91
CA PHE A 160 16.75 17.48 2.14
C PHE A 160 15.71 16.39 1.88
N VAL A 161 15.95 15.51 0.88
CA VAL A 161 15.05 14.44 0.50
C VAL A 161 14.99 13.30 1.53
N ASP A 162 15.96 13.21 2.44
CA ASP A 162 15.94 12.20 3.51
C ASP A 162 14.94 12.58 4.62
N GLY A 163 14.57 13.86 4.73
CA GLY A 163 13.65 14.35 5.74
C GLY A 163 12.35 13.57 5.84
N PRO A 164 11.53 13.48 4.79
CA PRO A 164 10.28 12.72 4.83
C PRO A 164 10.44 11.24 5.19
N SER A 165 11.52 10.59 4.78
CA SER A 165 11.80 9.20 5.15
C SER A 165 12.12 9.06 6.64
N VAL A 166 13.02 9.91 7.15
CA VAL A 166 13.43 9.93 8.56
C VAL A 166 12.27 10.34 9.46
N LEU A 167 11.58 11.42 9.10
CA LEU A 167 10.56 12.04 9.93
C LEU A 167 9.21 11.32 9.84
N GLY A 168 8.84 10.79 8.65
CA GLY A 168 7.48 10.34 8.36
C GLY A 168 7.30 8.85 8.07
N LYS A 169 8.38 8.09 7.86
CA LYS A 169 8.31 6.64 7.58
C LYS A 169 9.14 5.79 8.53
N THR A 170 10.06 6.40 9.27
CA THR A 170 10.82 5.69 10.30
C THR A 170 10.00 5.60 11.57
N TYR A 171 9.52 4.42 11.91
CA TYR A 171 8.89 4.16 13.20
C TYR A 171 9.95 4.15 14.29
N ILE A 172 9.76 4.98 15.31
CA ILE A 172 10.68 5.02 16.43
C ILE A 172 10.36 3.85 17.36
N VAL A 173 11.42 3.16 17.80
CA VAL A 173 11.32 1.96 18.63
C VAL A 173 12.08 2.14 19.96
N PRO A 174 11.63 1.49 21.05
CA PRO A 174 12.25 1.64 22.36
C PRO A 174 13.60 0.91 22.43
N GLU A 175 14.68 1.66 22.67
CA GLU A 175 16.03 1.09 22.82
C GLU A 175 16.06 -0.09 23.78
N HIS A 176 15.42 0.04 24.97
CA HIS A 176 15.44 -0.99 26.02
C HIS A 176 14.78 -2.33 25.62
N LYS A 177 14.02 -2.37 24.53
CA LYS A 177 13.43 -3.62 23.97
C LYS A 177 14.16 -4.13 22.75
N TRP A 178 14.83 -3.23 22.01
CA TRP A 178 15.37 -3.56 20.69
C TRP A 178 16.88 -3.76 20.67
N LYS A 179 17.64 -3.21 21.62
CA LYS A 179 19.10 -3.26 21.63
C LYS A 179 19.68 -4.68 21.69
N ASP A 180 18.95 -5.62 22.26
CA ASP A 180 19.39 -7.01 22.44
C ASP A 180 18.85 -7.95 21.33
N LEU A 181 18.16 -7.44 20.31
CA LEU A 181 17.69 -8.24 19.18
C LEU A 181 18.89 -8.60 18.27
N ALA A 182 19.07 -9.89 18.00
CA ALA A 182 20.18 -10.38 17.17
C ALA A 182 20.09 -9.85 15.72
N ASP A 183 18.89 -9.83 15.13
CA ASP A 183 18.61 -9.23 13.83
C ASP A 183 17.24 -8.52 13.86
N PRO A 184 17.24 -7.21 14.07
CA PRO A 184 16.01 -6.43 14.15
C PRO A 184 15.22 -6.39 12.83
N ALA A 185 15.85 -6.62 11.68
CA ALA A 185 15.16 -6.59 10.38
C ALA A 185 14.17 -7.74 10.19
N VAL A 186 14.41 -8.88 10.84
CA VAL A 186 13.60 -10.10 10.68
C VAL A 186 12.99 -10.60 11.99
N ALA A 187 13.29 -9.97 13.12
CA ALA A 187 12.74 -10.35 14.42
C ALA A 187 11.21 -10.39 14.41
N VAL A 188 10.62 -11.42 15.02
CA VAL A 188 9.16 -11.55 15.15
C VAL A 188 8.73 -10.95 16.48
N LEU A 189 7.99 -9.84 16.44
CA LEU A 189 7.46 -9.18 17.62
C LEU A 189 6.01 -9.62 17.88
N LYS A 190 5.79 -10.32 18.99
CA LYS A 190 4.46 -10.78 19.43
C LYS A 190 3.80 -9.80 20.41
N ASP A 191 4.61 -9.16 21.25
CA ASP A 191 4.17 -8.21 22.28
C ASP A 191 4.81 -6.84 22.00
N PRO A 192 4.22 -6.03 21.10
CA PRO A 192 4.82 -4.76 20.71
C PRO A 192 4.70 -3.70 21.80
N VAL A 193 5.80 -3.01 22.08
CA VAL A 193 5.86 -1.82 22.94
C VAL A 193 6.05 -0.61 22.05
N GLY A 194 5.08 0.30 22.05
CA GLY A 194 5.05 1.49 21.20
C GLY A 194 4.53 2.73 21.92
N THR A 195 4.60 3.87 21.26
CA THR A 195 4.08 5.16 21.76
C THR A 195 2.68 5.48 21.20
N GLY A 196 2.16 4.60 20.34
CA GLY A 196 0.98 4.87 19.51
C GLY A 196 -0.35 4.89 20.26
N PRO A 197 -1.42 5.32 19.55
CA PRO A 197 -2.77 5.45 20.10
C PRO A 197 -3.44 4.11 20.43
N TYR A 198 -2.92 2.98 19.96
CA TYR A 198 -3.50 1.66 20.21
C TYR A 198 -2.46 0.66 20.72
N LEU A 199 -2.95 -0.36 21.42
CA LEU A 199 -2.21 -1.49 21.97
C LEU A 199 -2.79 -2.78 21.41
N LEU A 200 -1.98 -3.84 21.29
CA LEU A 200 -2.51 -5.18 21.02
C LEU A 200 -3.43 -5.61 22.17
N ASP A 201 -4.60 -6.12 21.82
CA ASP A 201 -5.58 -6.63 22.78
C ASP A 201 -5.74 -8.15 22.68
N ASP A 202 -5.91 -8.68 21.47
CA ASP A 202 -6.06 -10.12 21.19
C ASP A 202 -5.55 -10.43 19.79
N PHE A 203 -4.96 -11.61 19.64
CA PHE A 203 -4.51 -12.15 18.36
C PHE A 203 -4.96 -13.59 18.16
N LYS A 204 -5.58 -13.82 17.00
CA LYS A 204 -5.80 -15.14 16.41
C LYS A 204 -5.50 -15.08 14.92
N PRO A 205 -5.10 -16.18 14.27
CA PRO A 205 -4.84 -16.16 12.83
C PRO A 205 -5.99 -15.59 11.98
N GLN A 206 -7.26 -15.82 12.38
CA GLN A 206 -8.44 -15.35 11.67
C GLN A 206 -8.82 -13.91 11.96
N ALA A 207 -8.29 -13.31 13.03
CA ALA A 207 -8.49 -11.90 13.35
C ALA A 207 -7.61 -11.44 14.50
N TYR A 208 -7.18 -10.19 14.49
CA TYR A 208 -6.61 -9.56 15.68
C TYR A 208 -7.35 -8.29 16.06
N THR A 209 -7.21 -7.87 17.29
CA THR A 209 -7.91 -6.71 17.84
C THR A 209 -6.90 -5.79 18.53
N LEU A 210 -7.02 -4.50 18.25
CA LEU A 210 -6.32 -3.45 18.98
C LEU A 210 -7.30 -2.74 19.91
N LYS A 211 -6.82 -2.32 21.08
CA LYS A 211 -7.56 -1.47 22.05
C LYS A 211 -6.92 -0.10 22.16
N ALA A 212 -7.73 0.92 22.39
CA ALA A 212 -7.24 2.27 22.61
C ALA A 212 -6.24 2.30 23.78
N ASN A 213 -5.14 2.99 23.60
CA ASN A 213 -4.15 3.24 24.65
C ASN A 213 -4.67 4.37 25.56
N PRO A 214 -5.02 4.10 26.84
CA PRO A 214 -5.54 5.12 27.73
C PRO A 214 -4.49 6.16 28.14
N ALA A 215 -3.21 5.79 28.02
CA ALA A 215 -2.06 6.65 28.34
C ALA A 215 -1.44 7.33 27.10
N TYR A 216 -2.14 7.29 25.96
CA TYR A 216 -1.64 7.94 24.75
C TYR A 216 -1.45 9.45 24.99
N TRP A 217 -0.29 9.98 24.64
CA TRP A 217 0.09 11.38 24.86
C TRP A 217 -0.87 12.40 24.20
N GLY A 218 -1.50 12.02 23.07
CA GLY A 218 -2.50 12.82 22.37
C GLY A 218 -3.93 12.70 22.90
N GLY A 219 -4.12 11.99 24.03
CA GLY A 219 -5.43 11.66 24.58
C GLY A 219 -5.96 10.32 24.04
N ALA A 220 -6.72 9.62 24.87
CA ALA A 220 -7.26 8.31 24.50
C ALA A 220 -8.17 8.39 23.27
N PRO A 221 -7.96 7.59 22.22
CA PRO A 221 -8.79 7.57 21.02
C PRO A 221 -10.28 7.37 21.34
N ALA A 222 -11.16 8.02 20.58
CA ALA A 222 -12.60 7.89 20.75
C ALA A 222 -13.08 6.48 20.34
N VAL A 223 -12.52 5.89 19.29
CA VAL A 223 -12.72 4.49 18.89
C VAL A 223 -11.95 3.59 19.85
N LYS A 224 -12.68 2.84 20.69
CA LYS A 224 -12.04 2.07 21.79
C LYS A 224 -11.43 0.76 21.33
N ARG A 225 -11.91 0.16 20.24
CA ARG A 225 -11.41 -1.11 19.73
C ARG A 225 -11.47 -1.12 18.20
N ILE A 226 -10.43 -1.68 17.58
CA ILE A 226 -10.36 -1.93 16.14
C ILE A 226 -10.10 -3.42 15.96
N ARG A 227 -10.92 -4.09 15.14
CA ARG A 227 -10.76 -5.49 14.80
C ARG A 227 -10.47 -5.65 13.33
N TYR A 228 -9.48 -6.46 13.02
CA TYR A 228 -9.05 -6.80 11.66
C TYR A 228 -9.34 -8.28 11.38
N PRO A 229 -10.40 -8.61 10.64
CA PRO A 229 -10.67 -9.98 10.22
C PRO A 229 -9.77 -10.37 9.04
N ALA A 230 -9.36 -11.64 8.97
CA ALA A 230 -8.82 -12.26 7.77
C ALA A 230 -9.96 -12.85 6.95
N LEU A 231 -9.98 -12.56 5.65
CA LEU A 231 -10.98 -13.07 4.70
C LEU A 231 -10.28 -13.74 3.52
N SER A 232 -11.03 -14.48 2.70
CA SER A 232 -10.46 -15.24 1.59
C SER A 232 -10.20 -14.43 0.30
N GLY A 233 -10.43 -13.12 0.31
CA GLY A 233 -10.19 -12.22 -0.83
C GLY A 233 -11.31 -11.21 -1.06
N ASN A 234 -11.25 -10.50 -2.18
CA ASN A 234 -12.15 -9.37 -2.50
C ASN A 234 -13.63 -9.74 -2.42
N GLN A 235 -14.02 -10.89 -2.97
CA GLN A 235 -15.42 -11.32 -2.97
C GLN A 235 -15.99 -11.55 -1.56
N SER A 236 -15.17 -12.12 -0.67
CA SER A 236 -15.54 -12.33 0.74
C SER A 236 -15.67 -10.99 1.47
N GLY A 237 -14.79 -10.02 1.16
CA GLY A 237 -14.89 -8.66 1.67
C GLY A 237 -16.18 -7.98 1.23
N VAL A 238 -16.54 -8.07 -0.05
CA VAL A 238 -17.80 -7.52 -0.59
C VAL A 238 -19.02 -8.16 0.07
N THR A 239 -18.98 -9.47 0.29
CA THR A 239 -20.08 -10.20 0.97
C THR A 239 -20.24 -9.73 2.42
N ALA A 240 -19.13 -9.61 3.15
CA ALA A 240 -19.13 -9.12 4.53
C ALA A 240 -19.55 -7.64 4.63
N LEU A 241 -19.18 -6.81 3.65
CA LEU A 241 -19.61 -5.42 3.53
C LEU A 241 -21.14 -5.33 3.36
N LYS A 242 -21.72 -6.09 2.41
CA LYS A 242 -23.18 -6.17 2.19
C LYS A 242 -23.95 -6.66 3.42
N ALA A 243 -23.33 -7.52 4.22
CA ALA A 243 -23.89 -8.02 5.46
C ALA A 243 -23.74 -7.05 6.65
N GLY A 244 -23.12 -5.87 6.47
CA GLY A 244 -22.88 -4.90 7.54
C GLY A 244 -21.83 -5.36 8.58
N GLN A 245 -20.98 -6.31 8.21
CA GLN A 245 -19.98 -6.93 9.11
C GLN A 245 -18.61 -6.21 9.08
N ILE A 246 -18.43 -5.28 8.15
CA ILE A 246 -17.21 -4.46 8.01
C ILE A 246 -17.62 -3.00 8.10
N ASP A 247 -16.87 -2.20 8.85
CA ASP A 247 -17.11 -0.76 8.99
C ASP A 247 -16.18 0.07 8.09
N TRP A 248 -15.00 -0.45 7.76
CA TRP A 248 -14.05 0.18 6.84
C TRP A 248 -13.34 -0.88 6.00
N GLN A 249 -13.43 -0.74 4.69
CA GLN A 249 -12.77 -1.63 3.72
C GLN A 249 -12.03 -0.81 2.68
N THR A 250 -10.84 -1.28 2.29
CA THR A 250 -10.10 -0.79 1.14
C THR A 250 -9.94 -1.91 0.13
N GLY A 251 -10.25 -1.64 -1.12
CA GLY A 251 -10.11 -2.59 -2.24
C GLY A 251 -11.26 -2.54 -3.22
N PRO A 252 -11.27 -3.41 -4.23
CA PRO A 252 -12.32 -3.43 -5.25
C PRO A 252 -13.70 -3.72 -4.64
N VAL A 253 -14.64 -2.83 -4.90
CA VAL A 253 -16.04 -2.96 -4.48
C VAL A 253 -16.93 -2.69 -5.71
N PRO A 254 -17.56 -3.73 -6.31
CA PRO A 254 -18.39 -3.58 -7.50
C PRO A 254 -19.54 -2.60 -7.32
N GLY A 255 -19.80 -1.77 -8.31
CA GLY A 255 -20.89 -0.80 -8.31
C GLY A 255 -20.70 0.32 -7.30
N ILE A 256 -19.46 0.67 -6.99
CA ILE A 256 -19.08 1.66 -5.97
C ILE A 256 -19.58 3.07 -6.28
N LYS A 257 -19.76 3.43 -7.55
CA LYS A 257 -20.29 4.74 -7.96
C LYS A 257 -21.70 5.00 -7.42
N ASP A 258 -22.48 3.94 -7.21
CA ASP A 258 -23.81 3.99 -6.61
C ASP A 258 -23.79 3.40 -5.20
N VAL A 259 -22.79 3.75 -4.39
CA VAL A 259 -22.55 3.16 -3.05
C VAL A 259 -23.78 3.20 -2.17
N ALA A 260 -24.51 4.31 -2.12
CA ALA A 260 -25.69 4.46 -1.29
C ALA A 260 -26.83 3.48 -1.66
N LYS A 261 -26.93 3.12 -2.95
CA LYS A 261 -27.91 2.15 -3.46
C LYS A 261 -27.46 0.71 -3.24
N ASN A 262 -26.18 0.42 -3.55
CA ASN A 262 -25.64 -0.94 -3.57
C ASN A 262 -25.17 -1.42 -2.19
N TYR A 263 -24.85 -0.47 -1.30
CA TYR A 263 -24.33 -0.70 0.05
C TYR A 263 -24.99 0.30 1.03
N PRO A 264 -26.28 0.12 1.39
CA PRO A 264 -26.98 1.06 2.26
C PRO A 264 -26.26 1.29 3.60
N GLY A 265 -26.14 2.56 4.01
CA GLY A 265 -25.42 2.95 5.22
C GLY A 265 -23.91 3.13 5.04
N TYR A 266 -23.40 2.98 3.82
CA TYR A 266 -21.99 3.21 3.50
C TYR A 266 -21.79 4.42 2.60
N LYS A 267 -20.62 5.00 2.73
CA LYS A 267 -20.06 6.00 1.81
C LYS A 267 -18.72 5.50 1.24
N SER A 268 -18.25 6.14 0.19
CA SER A 268 -16.98 5.82 -0.44
C SER A 268 -16.18 7.08 -0.77
N VAL A 269 -14.86 6.92 -0.76
CA VAL A 269 -13.89 7.86 -1.31
C VAL A 269 -12.99 7.08 -2.26
N ILE A 270 -12.73 7.62 -3.43
CA ILE A 270 -11.85 7.02 -4.44
C ILE A 270 -10.63 7.92 -4.59
N THR A 271 -9.46 7.41 -4.21
CA THR A 271 -8.23 8.20 -4.20
C THR A 271 -7.24 7.66 -5.23
N PRO A 272 -6.96 8.39 -6.33
CA PRO A 272 -5.97 7.99 -7.32
C PRO A 272 -4.57 8.34 -6.83
N VAL A 273 -3.78 7.33 -6.43
CA VAL A 273 -2.42 7.53 -5.88
C VAL A 273 -1.39 6.60 -6.51
N ASN A 274 -1.63 5.28 -6.53
CA ASN A 274 -0.66 4.33 -7.03
C ASN A 274 -0.79 4.12 -8.54
N GLN A 275 0.32 3.94 -9.24
CA GLN A 275 0.28 3.63 -10.66
C GLN A 275 0.18 2.13 -10.88
N ILE A 276 -0.86 1.67 -11.57
CA ILE A 276 -0.97 0.30 -12.07
C ILE A 276 -0.07 0.17 -13.29
N VAL A 277 0.80 -0.82 -13.27
CA VAL A 277 1.78 -1.08 -14.31
C VAL A 277 1.85 -2.57 -14.67
N LEU A 278 2.39 -2.86 -15.86
CA LEU A 278 2.98 -4.16 -16.09
C LEU A 278 4.48 -4.05 -15.80
N ASP A 279 4.92 -4.60 -14.68
CA ASP A 279 6.35 -4.76 -14.38
C ASP A 279 6.95 -5.71 -15.41
N THR A 280 8.08 -5.36 -15.98
CA THR A 280 8.78 -6.21 -16.92
C THR A 280 10.12 -6.65 -16.35
N CYS A 281 10.48 -7.93 -16.41
CA CYS A 281 11.89 -8.30 -16.24
C CYS A 281 12.63 -7.81 -17.49
N SER A 282 13.21 -6.60 -17.44
CA SER A 282 13.56 -5.82 -18.63
C SER A 282 15.02 -5.94 -19.05
N ASN A 283 15.94 -6.34 -18.15
CA ASN A 283 17.37 -6.24 -18.37
C ASN A 283 18.01 -7.64 -18.57
N ALA A 284 18.43 -7.93 -19.80
CA ALA A 284 19.08 -9.19 -20.15
C ALA A 284 20.44 -9.37 -19.44
N ASP A 285 21.20 -8.29 -19.19
CA ASP A 285 22.51 -8.35 -18.54
C ASP A 285 22.40 -8.73 -17.05
N LEU A 286 21.22 -8.51 -16.46
CA LEU A 286 20.90 -8.93 -15.09
C LEU A 286 20.19 -10.30 -15.05
N GLY A 287 20.08 -11.00 -16.20
CA GLY A 287 19.57 -12.37 -16.31
C GLY A 287 18.11 -12.48 -16.72
N CYS A 288 17.42 -11.40 -17.07
CA CYS A 288 16.07 -11.47 -17.62
C CYS A 288 16.07 -12.13 -18.99
N GLN A 289 15.07 -12.97 -19.27
CA GLN A 289 14.97 -13.72 -20.52
C GLN A 289 13.57 -13.58 -21.13
N GLY A 290 13.54 -13.46 -22.46
CA GLY A 290 12.29 -13.39 -23.22
C GLY A 290 12.12 -12.08 -23.98
N PRO A 291 11.07 -11.97 -24.83
CA PRO A 291 10.88 -10.84 -25.73
C PRO A 291 10.65 -9.50 -25.02
N GLN A 292 10.19 -9.51 -23.77
CA GLN A 292 10.01 -8.28 -22.97
C GLN A 292 11.34 -7.57 -22.63
N THR A 293 12.50 -8.21 -22.84
CA THR A 293 13.81 -7.54 -22.68
C THR A 293 14.07 -6.54 -23.82
N ASP A 294 13.40 -6.69 -24.97
CA ASP A 294 13.44 -5.72 -26.07
C ASP A 294 12.54 -4.50 -25.76
N PRO A 295 13.08 -3.26 -25.71
CA PRO A 295 12.28 -2.06 -25.51
C PRO A 295 11.16 -1.88 -26.55
N ALA A 296 11.36 -2.33 -27.79
CA ALA A 296 10.35 -2.24 -28.84
C ALA A 296 9.08 -3.05 -28.49
N VAL A 297 9.26 -4.22 -27.88
CA VAL A 297 8.12 -5.04 -27.41
C VAL A 297 7.35 -4.32 -26.31
N ARG A 298 8.04 -3.69 -25.36
CA ARG A 298 7.40 -2.94 -24.27
C ARG A 298 6.65 -1.70 -24.80
N GLN A 299 7.24 -0.99 -25.76
CA GLN A 299 6.59 0.12 -26.46
C GLN A 299 5.35 -0.34 -27.24
N ALA A 300 5.44 -1.44 -27.97
CA ALA A 300 4.30 -2.00 -28.69
C ALA A 300 3.14 -2.37 -27.74
N ILE A 301 3.44 -2.98 -26.59
CA ILE A 301 2.43 -3.26 -25.56
C ILE A 301 1.79 -1.96 -25.07
N TYR A 302 2.57 -0.93 -24.76
CA TYR A 302 2.08 0.38 -24.29
C TYR A 302 1.07 1.01 -25.26
N HIS A 303 1.36 0.97 -26.59
CA HIS A 303 0.48 1.52 -27.63
C HIS A 303 -0.75 0.66 -27.91
N ALA A 304 -0.68 -0.65 -27.65
CA ALA A 304 -1.80 -1.57 -27.91
C ALA A 304 -2.89 -1.60 -26.84
N ILE A 305 -2.68 -1.00 -25.65
CA ILE A 305 -3.64 -1.00 -24.53
C ILE A 305 -4.76 0.02 -24.76
N ASP A 306 -6.02 -0.43 -24.82
CA ASP A 306 -7.23 0.41 -24.67
C ASP A 306 -7.51 0.65 -23.18
N ARG A 307 -7.01 1.77 -22.66
CA ARG A 307 -7.15 2.14 -21.25
C ARG A 307 -8.58 2.49 -20.86
N THR A 308 -9.36 3.04 -21.80
CA THR A 308 -10.78 3.32 -21.57
C THR A 308 -11.57 2.03 -21.35
N GLN A 309 -11.40 1.03 -22.23
CA GLN A 309 -12.04 -0.27 -22.08
C GLN A 309 -11.58 -0.98 -20.81
N LEU A 310 -10.27 -0.93 -20.54
CA LEU A 310 -9.68 -1.56 -19.36
C LEU A 310 -10.24 -0.97 -18.07
N ASN A 311 -10.34 0.37 -17.97
CA ASN A 311 -10.92 1.06 -16.82
C ASN A 311 -12.37 0.65 -16.60
N ALA A 312 -13.17 0.56 -17.67
CA ALA A 312 -14.57 0.17 -17.56
C ALA A 312 -14.74 -1.28 -17.10
N LEU A 313 -13.94 -2.22 -17.61
CA LEU A 313 -14.14 -3.65 -17.36
C LEU A 313 -13.49 -4.14 -16.05
N ALA A 314 -12.32 -3.62 -15.71
CA ALA A 314 -11.53 -4.10 -14.58
C ALA A 314 -11.65 -3.22 -13.33
N PHE A 315 -11.88 -1.91 -13.50
CA PHE A 315 -11.82 -0.94 -12.41
C PHE A 315 -13.11 -0.14 -12.21
N ASP A 316 -14.21 -0.54 -12.84
CA ASP A 316 -15.54 0.12 -12.72
C ASP A 316 -15.45 1.65 -12.97
N ASN A 317 -14.58 2.07 -13.90
CA ASN A 317 -14.23 3.45 -14.20
C ASN A 317 -13.74 4.28 -12.99
N THR A 318 -13.15 3.65 -12.00
CA THR A 318 -12.60 4.32 -10.81
C THR A 318 -11.12 4.70 -10.98
N ALA A 319 -10.41 4.09 -11.92
CA ALA A 319 -9.02 4.42 -12.21
C ALA A 319 -8.92 5.75 -12.99
N GLY A 320 -7.80 6.44 -12.79
CA GLY A 320 -7.49 7.70 -13.47
C GLY A 320 -6.44 7.56 -14.58
N ASP A 321 -6.20 8.68 -15.25
CA ASP A 321 -5.13 8.79 -16.25
C ASP A 321 -3.76 8.55 -15.62
N ILE A 322 -2.81 8.06 -16.44
CA ILE A 322 -1.43 7.81 -16.03
C ILE A 322 -0.46 8.55 -16.94
N SER A 323 0.60 9.12 -16.35
CA SER A 323 1.73 9.66 -17.11
C SER A 323 2.71 8.54 -17.44
N PRO A 324 3.31 8.51 -18.64
CA PRO A 324 4.42 7.58 -18.95
C PRO A 324 5.64 7.81 -18.05
N GLY A 325 5.79 9.01 -17.48
CA GLY A 325 6.82 9.32 -16.48
C GLY A 325 6.39 9.04 -15.02
N PHE A 326 5.25 8.40 -14.78
CA PHE A 326 4.71 8.01 -13.47
C PHE A 326 4.42 9.16 -12.48
N LEU A 327 4.26 10.38 -12.95
CA LEU A 327 3.72 11.45 -12.14
C LEU A 327 2.18 11.36 -12.08
N LEU A 328 1.62 11.79 -10.96
CA LEU A 328 0.16 11.91 -10.82
C LEU A 328 -0.30 13.20 -11.50
N PRO A 329 -1.09 13.12 -12.60
CA PRO A 329 -1.40 14.29 -13.43
C PRO A 329 -2.03 15.46 -12.68
N ASN A 330 -2.85 15.16 -11.67
CA ASN A 330 -3.55 16.18 -10.87
C ASN A 330 -2.67 16.79 -9.77
N ARG A 331 -1.73 16.02 -9.21
CA ARG A 331 -0.88 16.44 -8.07
C ARG A 331 0.45 17.03 -8.53
N ASP A 332 1.07 16.42 -9.54
CA ASP A 332 2.48 16.64 -9.88
C ASP A 332 2.67 17.35 -11.22
N ARG A 333 1.61 17.96 -11.78
CA ARG A 333 1.61 18.56 -13.11
C ARG A 333 2.77 19.54 -13.35
N ALA A 334 3.15 20.31 -12.34
CA ALA A 334 4.24 21.28 -12.42
C ALA A 334 5.64 20.64 -12.57
N LEU A 335 5.78 19.33 -12.29
CA LEU A 335 7.02 18.57 -12.39
C LEU A 335 7.05 17.63 -13.62
N MET A 336 5.95 17.60 -14.39
CA MET A 336 5.89 16.79 -15.61
C MET A 336 6.78 17.38 -16.69
N SER A 337 7.56 16.54 -17.34
CA SER A 337 8.45 16.95 -18.41
C SER A 337 7.69 17.39 -19.66
N GLY A 338 7.99 18.58 -20.16
CA GLY A 338 7.52 19.04 -21.48
C GLY A 338 8.16 18.31 -22.66
N LYS A 339 9.12 17.40 -22.43
CA LYS A 339 9.81 16.61 -23.45
C LYS A 339 9.18 15.25 -23.71
N LEU A 340 8.19 14.82 -22.90
CA LEU A 340 7.42 13.62 -23.15
C LEU A 340 6.63 13.75 -24.45
N ARG A 341 6.51 12.69 -25.23
CA ARG A 341 5.64 12.66 -26.44
C ARG A 341 4.19 12.97 -26.06
N ASN A 342 3.73 12.35 -24.98
CA ASN A 342 2.42 12.60 -24.40
C ASN A 342 2.58 12.71 -22.88
N ALA A 343 2.13 13.82 -22.30
CA ALA A 343 2.12 13.98 -20.84
C ALA A 343 1.27 12.91 -20.14
N ILE A 344 0.22 12.44 -20.83
CA ILE A 344 -0.71 11.40 -20.39
C ILE A 344 -0.70 10.27 -21.41
N ALA A 345 -0.68 9.03 -20.94
CA ALA A 345 -0.76 7.84 -21.79
C ALA A 345 -2.06 7.84 -22.63
N PRO A 346 -2.01 7.44 -23.91
CA PRO A 346 -3.19 7.42 -24.77
C PRO A 346 -4.33 6.58 -24.17
N ALA A 347 -5.54 7.15 -24.13
CA ALA A 347 -6.72 6.46 -23.62
C ALA A 347 -7.18 5.33 -24.57
N LYS A 348 -6.96 5.49 -25.89
CA LYS A 348 -7.29 4.52 -26.94
C LYS A 348 -6.02 3.86 -27.48
N PRO A 349 -6.13 2.61 -27.94
CA PRO A 349 -4.98 1.91 -28.52
C PRO A 349 -4.61 2.49 -29.89
N ASP A 350 -3.33 2.50 -30.16
CA ASP A 350 -2.77 2.68 -31.52
C ASP A 350 -2.13 1.37 -31.95
N VAL A 351 -2.96 0.48 -32.48
CA VAL A 351 -2.52 -0.85 -32.97
C VAL A 351 -1.58 -0.73 -34.15
N ALA A 352 -1.78 0.28 -35.02
CA ALA A 352 -0.91 0.49 -36.20
C ALA A 352 0.49 0.90 -35.74
N GLU A 353 0.60 1.82 -34.78
CA GLU A 353 1.90 2.21 -34.22
C GLU A 353 2.58 1.05 -33.49
N ALA A 354 1.82 0.25 -32.72
CA ALA A 354 2.35 -0.94 -32.05
C ALA A 354 2.96 -1.94 -33.06
N GLN A 355 2.29 -2.17 -34.20
CA GLN A 355 2.76 -3.05 -35.25
C GLN A 355 3.99 -2.47 -35.97
N ARG A 356 3.96 -1.18 -36.29
CA ARG A 356 5.09 -0.47 -36.90
C ARG A 356 6.36 -0.57 -36.04
N ILE A 357 6.23 -0.36 -34.71
CA ILE A 357 7.36 -0.47 -33.79
C ILE A 357 7.97 -1.89 -33.81
N LEU A 358 7.13 -2.92 -33.87
CA LEU A 358 7.60 -4.31 -33.96
C LEU A 358 8.29 -4.60 -35.30
N GLU A 359 7.73 -4.12 -36.41
CA GLU A 359 8.28 -4.29 -37.75
C GLU A 359 9.64 -3.58 -37.89
N ASP A 360 9.75 -2.34 -37.40
CA ASP A 360 11.01 -1.58 -37.37
C ASP A 360 12.08 -2.28 -36.49
N ALA A 361 11.67 -3.04 -35.48
CA ALA A 361 12.54 -3.84 -34.62
C ALA A 361 12.87 -5.24 -35.20
N GLY A 362 12.41 -5.54 -36.44
CA GLY A 362 12.70 -6.79 -37.12
C GLY A 362 11.79 -7.97 -36.78
N TYR A 363 10.61 -7.71 -36.17
CA TYR A 363 9.58 -8.73 -36.02
C TYR A 363 8.72 -8.83 -37.27
N ALA A 364 8.33 -10.05 -37.66
CA ALA A 364 7.41 -10.31 -38.76
C ALA A 364 6.26 -11.23 -38.31
N LYS A 365 5.07 -11.06 -38.88
CA LYS A 365 3.92 -11.93 -38.55
C LYS A 365 4.13 -13.33 -39.13
N ASN A 366 3.88 -14.34 -38.30
CA ASN A 366 3.82 -15.73 -38.72
C ASN A 366 2.41 -16.09 -39.28
N SER A 367 2.20 -17.37 -39.65
CA SER A 367 0.92 -17.88 -40.16
C SER A 367 -0.27 -17.69 -39.24
N ASP A 368 -0.03 -17.62 -37.92
CA ASP A 368 -1.06 -17.43 -36.92
C ASP A 368 -1.39 -15.95 -36.65
N GLY A 369 -0.74 -15.04 -37.39
CA GLY A 369 -0.88 -13.60 -37.22
C GLY A 369 -0.16 -13.04 -35.97
N ILE A 370 0.68 -13.83 -35.32
CA ILE A 370 1.53 -13.44 -34.20
C ILE A 370 2.90 -13.01 -34.72
N TYR A 371 3.41 -11.89 -34.24
CA TYR A 371 4.78 -11.47 -34.56
C TYR A 371 5.81 -12.48 -34.07
N ALA A 372 6.88 -12.64 -34.79
CA ALA A 372 8.00 -13.50 -34.46
C ALA A 372 9.31 -12.84 -34.87
N LYS A 373 10.39 -13.12 -34.15
CA LYS A 373 11.76 -12.71 -34.48
C LYS A 373 12.68 -13.90 -34.27
N ASP A 374 13.59 -14.15 -35.20
CA ASP A 374 14.52 -15.31 -35.20
C ASP A 374 13.78 -16.64 -34.99
N GLY A 375 12.63 -16.83 -35.66
CA GLY A 375 11.79 -18.02 -35.56
C GLY A 375 11.03 -18.17 -34.23
N LYS A 376 11.19 -17.26 -33.29
CA LYS A 376 10.52 -17.31 -31.97
C LYS A 376 9.28 -16.42 -31.94
N PRO A 377 8.08 -16.95 -31.67
CA PRO A 377 6.88 -16.16 -31.61
C PRO A 377 6.91 -15.18 -30.40
N LEU A 378 6.34 -13.97 -30.59
CA LEU A 378 6.15 -12.96 -29.57
C LEU A 378 5.03 -13.43 -28.63
N ALA A 379 5.39 -14.30 -27.71
CA ALA A 379 4.52 -14.88 -26.71
C ALA A 379 5.08 -14.58 -25.29
N LEU A 380 4.22 -14.03 -24.46
CA LEU A 380 4.53 -13.56 -23.12
C LEU A 380 3.59 -14.19 -22.08
N THR A 381 4.07 -14.32 -20.87
CA THR A 381 3.26 -14.62 -19.70
C THR A 381 3.15 -13.39 -18.81
N VAL A 382 1.98 -13.20 -18.18
CA VAL A 382 1.76 -12.18 -17.14
C VAL A 382 1.22 -12.82 -15.88
N LYS A 383 1.85 -12.53 -14.74
CA LYS A 383 1.45 -13.06 -13.43
C LYS A 383 0.58 -12.08 -12.67
N THR A 384 -0.39 -12.61 -11.93
CA THR A 384 -1.28 -11.86 -11.02
C THR A 384 -1.62 -12.73 -9.81
N VAL A 385 -2.16 -12.12 -8.76
CA VAL A 385 -2.54 -12.82 -7.53
C VAL A 385 -3.94 -13.43 -7.66
N SER A 386 -4.09 -14.68 -7.27
CA SER A 386 -5.40 -15.35 -7.17
C SER A 386 -6.31 -14.59 -6.20
N GLY A 387 -7.55 -14.34 -6.63
CA GLY A 387 -8.53 -13.61 -5.82
C GLY A 387 -8.50 -12.07 -5.98
N TRP A 388 -7.51 -11.50 -6.68
CA TRP A 388 -7.51 -10.10 -7.08
C TRP A 388 -8.30 -9.93 -8.38
N THR A 389 -9.60 -9.86 -8.24
CA THR A 389 -10.56 -9.94 -9.36
C THR A 389 -10.40 -8.81 -10.39
N ASP A 390 -10.05 -7.63 -9.95
CA ASP A 390 -9.74 -6.46 -10.76
C ASP A 390 -8.50 -6.70 -11.62
N TYR A 391 -7.39 -7.13 -11.03
CA TYR A 391 -6.15 -7.41 -11.77
C TYR A 391 -6.27 -8.65 -12.67
N ILE A 392 -7.02 -9.68 -12.25
CA ILE A 392 -7.33 -10.84 -13.11
C ILE A 392 -8.11 -10.39 -14.35
N THR A 393 -9.12 -9.54 -14.19
CA THR A 393 -9.87 -8.97 -15.30
C THR A 393 -9.00 -8.09 -16.17
N ALA A 394 -8.11 -7.29 -15.57
CA ALA A 394 -7.18 -6.42 -16.29
C ALA A 394 -6.25 -7.23 -17.21
N VAL A 395 -5.55 -8.25 -16.71
CA VAL A 395 -4.62 -9.03 -17.52
C VAL A 395 -5.31 -9.82 -18.62
N ASN A 396 -6.53 -10.32 -18.38
CA ASN A 396 -7.34 -10.98 -19.41
C ASN A 396 -7.75 -9.99 -20.51
N THR A 397 -8.19 -8.78 -20.14
CA THR A 397 -8.58 -7.72 -21.07
C THR A 397 -7.37 -7.29 -21.91
N ILE A 398 -6.22 -7.03 -21.27
CA ILE A 398 -4.96 -6.69 -21.97
C ILE A 398 -4.59 -7.81 -22.95
N GLY A 399 -4.71 -9.09 -22.56
CA GLY A 399 -4.44 -10.21 -23.45
C GLY A 399 -5.27 -10.21 -24.73
N GLN A 400 -6.57 -9.86 -24.62
CA GLN A 400 -7.44 -9.71 -25.81
C GLN A 400 -7.06 -8.51 -26.68
N GLN A 401 -6.61 -7.42 -26.07
CA GLN A 401 -6.17 -6.22 -26.79
C GLN A 401 -4.85 -6.49 -27.53
N LEU A 402 -3.86 -7.08 -26.87
CA LEU A 402 -2.56 -7.41 -27.45
C LEU A 402 -2.65 -8.41 -28.59
N LYS A 403 -3.62 -9.34 -28.55
CA LYS A 403 -3.86 -10.26 -29.67
C LYS A 403 -4.18 -9.52 -30.98
N LYS A 404 -4.89 -8.39 -30.92
CA LYS A 404 -5.17 -7.54 -32.12
C LYS A 404 -3.89 -6.92 -32.69
N ALA A 405 -2.92 -6.66 -31.84
CA ALA A 405 -1.61 -6.15 -32.25
C ALA A 405 -0.63 -7.27 -32.68
N GLY A 406 -1.05 -8.54 -32.68
CA GLY A 406 -0.20 -9.67 -33.02
C GLY A 406 0.74 -10.12 -31.89
N ILE A 407 0.42 -9.84 -30.64
CA ILE A 407 1.18 -10.25 -29.45
C ILE A 407 0.35 -11.27 -28.66
N LYS A 408 0.92 -12.43 -28.34
CA LYS A 408 0.27 -13.42 -27.48
C LYS A 408 0.61 -13.16 -26.02
N LEU A 409 -0.41 -13.00 -25.16
CA LEU A 409 -0.24 -12.87 -23.73
C LEU A 409 -1.04 -13.97 -23.00
N THR A 410 -0.39 -14.67 -22.07
CA THR A 410 -0.99 -15.76 -21.29
C THR A 410 -0.98 -15.39 -19.81
N PRO A 411 -2.14 -15.11 -19.19
CA PRO A 411 -2.25 -14.84 -17.75
C PRO A 411 -2.00 -16.10 -16.91
N GLN A 412 -1.32 -15.90 -15.76
CA GLN A 412 -1.07 -16.91 -14.72
C GLN A 412 -1.46 -16.36 -13.36
N GLN A 413 -2.29 -17.09 -12.63
CA GLN A 413 -2.70 -16.73 -11.27
C GLN A 413 -1.86 -17.52 -10.26
N LEU A 414 -1.30 -16.82 -9.29
CA LEU A 414 -0.45 -17.36 -8.24
C LEU A 414 -1.03 -17.04 -6.85
N SER A 415 -0.68 -17.84 -5.85
CA SER A 415 -0.88 -17.41 -4.46
C SER A 415 -0.05 -16.14 -4.17
N TRP A 416 -0.41 -15.39 -3.14
CA TRP A 416 0.36 -14.19 -2.75
C TRP A 416 1.85 -14.49 -2.53
N ASN A 417 2.16 -15.58 -1.82
CA ASN A 417 3.55 -15.92 -1.52
C ASN A 417 4.35 -16.30 -2.78
N GLU A 418 3.76 -17.07 -3.68
CA GLU A 418 4.39 -17.41 -4.97
C GLU A 418 4.56 -16.19 -5.87
N PHE A 419 3.59 -15.27 -5.85
CA PHE A 419 3.68 -14.01 -6.59
C PHE A 419 4.84 -13.16 -6.08
N VAL A 420 4.95 -12.96 -4.76
CA VAL A 420 6.04 -12.20 -4.13
C VAL A 420 7.39 -12.85 -4.40
N ASP A 421 7.52 -14.17 -4.20
CA ASP A 421 8.78 -14.89 -4.50
C ASP A 421 9.18 -14.75 -5.97
N SER A 422 8.20 -14.90 -6.88
CA SER A 422 8.43 -14.73 -8.32
C SER A 422 8.91 -13.34 -8.67
N ARG A 423 8.30 -12.30 -8.12
CA ARG A 423 8.67 -10.90 -8.29
C ARG A 423 10.06 -10.62 -7.73
N ASP A 424 10.29 -11.01 -6.49
CA ASP A 424 11.56 -10.79 -5.79
C ASP A 424 12.73 -11.51 -6.46
N ARG A 425 12.52 -12.70 -7.01
CA ARG A 425 13.55 -13.44 -7.75
C ARG A 425 13.68 -13.07 -9.23
N GLY A 426 12.75 -12.29 -9.78
CA GLY A 426 12.73 -11.98 -11.22
C GLY A 426 12.33 -13.17 -12.09
N SER A 427 11.61 -14.15 -11.55
CA SER A 427 11.16 -15.35 -12.25
C SER A 427 9.87 -15.10 -13.03
N TYR A 428 9.84 -14.05 -13.85
CA TYR A 428 8.68 -13.65 -14.63
C TYR A 428 9.09 -12.90 -15.89
N GLN A 429 8.18 -12.81 -16.86
CA GLN A 429 8.30 -11.90 -18.00
C GLN A 429 7.55 -10.60 -17.70
N LEU A 430 6.26 -10.70 -17.38
CA LEU A 430 5.43 -9.59 -16.94
C LEU A 430 4.71 -9.94 -15.63
N ILE A 431 4.51 -8.93 -14.79
CA ILE A 431 3.65 -8.95 -13.60
C ILE A 431 2.75 -7.73 -13.66
N ILE A 432 1.45 -7.86 -13.35
CA ILE A 432 0.63 -6.69 -13.04
C ILE A 432 0.78 -6.35 -11.57
N ASP A 433 1.22 -5.13 -11.28
CA ASP A 433 1.45 -4.62 -9.91
C ASP A 433 1.22 -3.11 -9.87
N SER A 434 1.48 -2.48 -8.74
CA SER A 434 1.39 -1.04 -8.59
C SER A 434 2.65 -0.43 -8.00
N LEU A 435 3.02 0.75 -8.50
CA LEU A 435 4.11 1.56 -7.96
C LEU A 435 3.55 2.49 -6.88
N TYR A 436 4.16 2.48 -5.70
CA TYR A 436 3.78 3.39 -4.61
C TYR A 436 4.58 4.70 -4.66
N GLN A 437 4.00 5.76 -4.07
CA GLN A 437 4.52 7.13 -4.21
C GLN A 437 5.69 7.47 -3.27
N GLY A 438 5.95 6.65 -2.27
CA GLY A 438 6.99 6.94 -1.27
C GLY A 438 6.46 7.71 -0.04
N PRO A 439 7.38 8.30 0.75
CA PRO A 439 7.06 8.90 2.05
C PRO A 439 6.40 10.28 1.97
N ALA A 440 6.51 10.96 0.84
CA ALA A 440 5.97 12.29 0.59
C ALA A 440 5.54 12.45 -0.86
N PRO A 441 4.71 13.46 -1.20
CA PRO A 441 4.23 13.71 -2.57
C PRO A 441 5.33 14.33 -3.47
N ASP A 442 6.37 13.56 -3.75
CA ASP A 442 7.48 13.94 -4.62
C ASP A 442 7.92 12.74 -5.49
N PRO A 443 8.05 12.90 -6.83
CA PRO A 443 8.42 11.82 -7.74
C PRO A 443 9.81 11.24 -7.49
N TYR A 444 10.72 11.97 -6.82
CA TYR A 444 12.04 11.49 -6.46
C TYR A 444 12.01 10.11 -5.77
N TYR A 445 11.05 9.91 -4.84
CA TYR A 445 10.97 8.66 -4.08
C TYR A 445 10.57 7.48 -4.95
N LEU A 446 9.53 7.64 -5.78
CA LEU A 446 9.12 6.62 -6.73
C LEU A 446 10.27 6.26 -7.67
N TYR A 447 10.96 7.25 -8.20
CA TYR A 447 12.09 7.03 -9.11
C TYR A 447 13.27 6.35 -8.41
N THR A 448 13.59 6.74 -7.18
CA THR A 448 14.64 6.10 -6.39
C THR A 448 14.32 4.64 -6.12
N TYR A 449 13.08 4.33 -5.74
CA TYR A 449 12.67 2.98 -5.42
C TYR A 449 12.66 2.07 -6.66
N PHE A 450 12.06 2.52 -7.74
CA PHE A 450 11.75 1.63 -8.86
C PHE A 450 12.71 1.74 -10.06
N LEU A 451 13.57 2.76 -10.12
CA LEU A 451 14.44 2.99 -11.27
C LEU A 451 15.93 3.00 -10.94
N SER A 452 16.33 3.23 -9.66
CA SER A 452 17.74 3.26 -9.29
C SER A 452 18.39 1.87 -9.43
N THR A 453 19.60 1.85 -9.99
CA THR A 453 20.44 0.65 -10.05
C THR A 453 20.78 0.11 -8.68
N ALA A 454 20.91 0.98 -7.66
CA ALA A 454 21.15 0.56 -6.27
C ALA A 454 20.02 -0.27 -5.66
N GLN A 455 18.81 -0.17 -6.21
CA GLN A 455 17.63 -0.89 -5.77
C GLN A 455 17.35 -2.16 -6.57
N THR A 456 18.17 -2.50 -7.58
CA THR A 456 18.01 -3.71 -8.39
C THR A 456 18.92 -4.86 -7.95
N ALA A 457 18.72 -6.03 -8.53
CA ALA A 457 19.55 -7.22 -8.33
C ALA A 457 19.52 -8.11 -9.58
N LYS A 458 20.46 -9.04 -9.70
CA LYS A 458 20.40 -10.11 -10.72
C LYS A 458 19.19 -11.00 -10.47
N VAL A 459 18.67 -11.61 -11.55
CA VAL A 459 17.65 -12.66 -11.46
C VAL A 459 18.14 -13.76 -10.50
N GLY A 460 17.26 -14.25 -9.66
CA GLY A 460 17.55 -15.18 -8.57
C GLY A 460 17.85 -14.50 -7.22
N ALA A 461 18.27 -13.23 -7.20
CA ALA A 461 18.49 -12.46 -5.99
C ALA A 461 17.36 -11.45 -5.76
N LYS A 462 17.05 -11.20 -4.48
CA LYS A 462 16.04 -10.22 -4.08
C LYS A 462 16.59 -8.80 -4.29
N PRO A 463 15.89 -7.92 -5.02
CA PRO A 463 16.23 -6.51 -5.14
C PRO A 463 15.76 -5.72 -3.89
N GLY A 464 16.09 -4.45 -3.83
CA GLY A 464 15.38 -3.50 -2.95
C GLY A 464 13.92 -3.37 -3.40
N SER A 465 13.66 -2.52 -4.37
CA SER A 465 12.32 -2.31 -4.93
C SER A 465 12.28 -2.17 -6.45
N ASN A 466 13.42 -2.18 -7.12
CA ASN A 466 13.49 -2.14 -8.58
C ASN A 466 13.29 -3.57 -9.15
N PHE A 467 12.04 -4.02 -9.15
CA PHE A 467 11.67 -5.37 -9.58
C PHE A 467 11.86 -5.59 -11.07
N SER A 468 11.83 -4.53 -11.89
CA SER A 468 12.05 -4.62 -13.34
C SER A 468 13.49 -4.96 -13.74
N ARG A 469 14.43 -5.01 -12.80
CA ARG A 469 15.87 -5.16 -13.05
C ARG A 469 16.43 -4.06 -13.97
N PHE A 470 15.75 -2.94 -14.02
CA PHE A 470 16.19 -1.81 -14.81
C PHE A 470 17.48 -1.19 -14.27
N SER A 471 18.35 -0.73 -15.16
CA SER A 471 19.58 -0.04 -14.82
C SER A 471 19.94 0.93 -15.93
N ASP A 472 20.08 2.21 -15.61
CA ASP A 472 20.57 3.24 -16.52
C ASP A 472 21.40 4.27 -15.75
N PRO A 473 22.71 4.39 -16.01
CA PRO A 473 23.58 5.30 -15.27
C PRO A 473 23.22 6.79 -15.45
N ARG A 474 22.41 7.15 -16.46
CA ARG A 474 21.91 8.52 -16.62
C ARG A 474 20.82 8.83 -15.60
N ILE A 475 19.97 7.85 -15.31
CA ILE A 475 18.96 7.96 -14.24
C ILE A 475 19.64 8.00 -12.88
N ASP A 476 20.63 7.14 -12.63
CA ASP A 476 21.36 7.16 -11.35
C ASP A 476 22.02 8.51 -11.07
N ARG A 477 22.65 9.11 -12.08
CA ARG A 477 23.23 10.48 -11.96
C ARG A 477 22.17 11.54 -11.74
N ALA A 478 21.01 11.44 -12.38
CA ALA A 478 19.90 12.38 -12.18
C ALA A 478 19.31 12.26 -10.76
N LEU A 479 19.17 11.04 -10.24
CA LEU A 479 18.72 10.79 -8.87
C LEU A 479 19.72 11.29 -7.84
N ASP A 480 21.04 11.08 -8.06
CA ASP A 480 22.09 11.61 -7.19
C ASP A 480 22.04 13.15 -7.15
N ALA A 481 21.89 13.81 -8.29
CA ALA A 481 21.75 15.26 -8.35
C ALA A 481 20.48 15.74 -7.60
N LEU A 482 19.32 15.10 -7.85
CA LEU A 482 18.06 15.44 -7.18
C LEU A 482 18.13 15.28 -5.67
N LYS A 483 18.92 14.32 -5.16
CA LYS A 483 19.12 14.11 -3.74
C LYS A 483 19.66 15.35 -3.02
N HIS A 484 20.48 16.14 -3.71
CA HIS A 484 21.20 17.27 -3.15
C HIS A 484 20.55 18.63 -3.45
N ILE A 485 19.46 18.66 -4.20
CA ILE A 485 18.72 19.89 -4.51
C ILE A 485 17.53 20.02 -3.55
N ASN A 486 17.32 21.23 -3.03
CA ASN A 486 16.14 21.52 -2.21
C ASN A 486 14.85 21.14 -2.98
N PRO A 487 13.97 20.29 -2.41
CA PRO A 487 12.75 19.85 -3.07
C PRO A 487 11.80 20.97 -3.51
N THR A 488 11.93 22.18 -2.95
CA THR A 488 11.13 23.36 -3.33
C THR A 488 11.69 24.10 -4.54
N ASP A 489 12.94 23.83 -4.94
CA ASP A 489 13.57 24.44 -6.12
C ASP A 489 13.24 23.64 -7.40
N ASN A 490 12.01 23.82 -7.89
CA ASN A 490 11.56 23.12 -9.09
C ASN A 490 12.42 23.46 -10.34
N ALA A 491 12.94 24.68 -10.43
CA ALA A 491 13.73 25.10 -11.58
C ALA A 491 15.06 24.35 -11.66
N ALA A 492 15.77 24.23 -10.55
CA ALA A 492 17.03 23.45 -10.49
C ALA A 492 16.80 21.95 -10.67
N ARG A 493 15.64 21.44 -10.27
CA ARG A 493 15.27 20.01 -10.35
C ARG A 493 14.81 19.57 -11.75
N GLN A 494 14.15 20.46 -12.51
CA GLN A 494 13.47 20.10 -13.75
C GLN A 494 14.36 19.41 -14.79
N PRO A 495 15.61 19.82 -15.04
CA PRO A 495 16.47 19.12 -16.02
C PRO A 495 16.71 17.65 -15.71
N TYR A 496 16.80 17.30 -14.43
CA TYR A 496 16.99 15.92 -13.98
C TYR A 496 15.69 15.12 -14.05
N LEU A 497 14.56 15.73 -13.67
CA LEU A 497 13.23 15.14 -13.85
C LEU A 497 12.92 14.87 -15.31
N ASP A 498 13.26 15.80 -16.21
CA ASP A 498 13.14 15.63 -17.66
C ASP A 498 13.93 14.42 -18.15
N THR A 499 15.17 14.30 -17.68
CA THR A 499 16.05 13.18 -18.06
C THR A 499 15.43 11.83 -17.64
N ILE A 500 14.97 11.72 -16.39
CA ILE A 500 14.38 10.48 -15.89
C ILE A 500 13.10 10.15 -16.68
N GLN A 501 12.17 11.11 -16.82
CA GLN A 501 10.88 10.87 -17.45
C GLN A 501 11.01 10.48 -18.91
N THR A 502 11.89 11.13 -19.67
CA THR A 502 12.12 10.79 -21.09
C THR A 502 12.77 9.42 -21.26
N LEU A 503 13.73 9.06 -20.41
CA LEU A 503 14.36 7.74 -20.46
C LEU A 503 13.38 6.62 -20.08
N VAL A 504 12.52 6.85 -19.11
CA VAL A 504 11.46 5.91 -18.72
C VAL A 504 10.44 5.74 -19.82
N GLU A 505 9.98 6.83 -20.46
CA GLU A 505 9.08 6.76 -21.62
C GLU A 505 9.70 5.98 -22.78
N GLN A 506 11.00 6.12 -23.03
CA GLN A 506 11.70 5.41 -24.12
C GLN A 506 11.93 3.93 -23.82
N SER A 507 12.27 3.59 -22.58
CA SER A 507 12.65 2.23 -22.19
C SER A 507 11.50 1.38 -21.66
N MET A 508 10.45 1.99 -21.10
CA MET A 508 9.26 1.34 -20.52
C MET A 508 9.61 0.15 -19.59
N PRO A 509 10.48 0.32 -18.58
CA PRO A 509 10.80 -0.78 -17.67
C PRO A 509 9.57 -1.26 -16.89
N TYR A 510 8.65 -0.37 -16.66
CA TYR A 510 7.28 -0.58 -16.22
C TYR A 510 6.36 0.00 -17.28
N ILE A 511 5.43 -0.79 -17.80
CA ILE A 511 4.51 -0.32 -18.83
C ILE A 511 3.30 0.33 -18.15
N PRO A 512 3.04 1.64 -18.35
CA PRO A 512 1.95 2.35 -17.72
C PRO A 512 0.59 1.81 -18.15
N VAL A 513 -0.24 1.43 -17.16
CA VAL A 513 -1.60 0.95 -17.39
C VAL A 513 -2.62 2.04 -17.04
N LEU A 514 -2.81 2.34 -15.76
CA LEU A 514 -3.72 3.38 -15.26
C LEU A 514 -3.22 3.88 -13.89
N THR A 515 -3.74 5.01 -13.41
CA THR A 515 -3.59 5.38 -12.00
C THR A 515 -4.69 4.69 -11.19
N GLN A 516 -4.31 3.89 -10.20
CA GLN A 516 -5.26 3.15 -9.37
C GLN A 516 -6.16 4.10 -8.58
N GLY A 517 -7.46 4.00 -8.79
CA GLY A 517 -8.46 4.59 -7.90
C GLY A 517 -8.63 3.69 -6.68
N THR A 518 -7.87 3.97 -5.63
CA THR A 518 -8.01 3.21 -4.38
C THR A 518 -9.37 3.47 -3.77
N ILE A 519 -10.21 2.45 -3.79
CA ILE A 519 -11.59 2.51 -3.31
C ILE A 519 -11.58 2.28 -1.81
N ASN A 520 -12.14 3.23 -1.07
CA ASN A 520 -12.40 3.14 0.36
C ASN A 520 -13.89 3.22 0.60
N VAL A 521 -14.42 2.26 1.37
CA VAL A 521 -15.82 2.18 1.75
C VAL A 521 -15.90 2.16 3.27
N TYR A 522 -16.74 3.01 3.84
CA TYR A 522 -16.86 3.15 5.29
C TYR A 522 -18.31 3.38 5.74
N HIS A 523 -18.62 2.90 6.94
CA HIS A 523 -19.94 2.98 7.55
C HIS A 523 -20.11 4.27 8.34
N ASP A 524 -20.62 5.33 7.71
CA ASP A 524 -20.74 6.66 8.30
C ASP A 524 -21.82 6.79 9.37
N ALA A 525 -22.80 5.90 9.39
CA ALA A 525 -23.82 5.87 10.44
C ALA A 525 -23.30 5.31 11.78
N LYS A 526 -22.15 4.59 11.79
CA LYS A 526 -21.53 4.07 13.03
C LYS A 526 -20.39 4.96 13.54
N PHE A 527 -19.66 5.58 12.63
CA PHE A 527 -18.51 6.44 12.95
C PHE A 527 -18.53 7.68 12.05
N THR A 528 -18.08 8.81 12.60
CA THR A 528 -17.92 10.09 11.90
C THR A 528 -16.45 10.52 11.92
N GLY A 529 -16.09 11.51 11.08
CA GLY A 529 -14.72 12.01 10.96
C GLY A 529 -13.90 11.32 9.87
N TRP A 530 -14.55 10.59 8.97
CA TRP A 530 -13.91 9.95 7.83
C TRP A 530 -13.31 10.97 6.84
N PRO A 531 -12.21 10.63 6.14
CA PRO A 531 -11.78 11.39 4.99
C PRO A 531 -12.88 11.48 3.93
N THR A 532 -12.95 12.62 3.23
CA THR A 532 -13.90 12.86 2.15
C THR A 532 -13.17 13.42 0.93
N ASP A 533 -13.81 13.45 -0.23
CA ASP A 533 -13.23 14.03 -1.45
C ASP A 533 -12.83 15.51 -1.25
N SER A 534 -13.53 16.24 -0.37
CA SER A 534 -13.22 17.63 -0.02
C SER A 534 -12.18 17.78 1.09
N ASP A 535 -11.94 16.74 1.90
CA ASP A 535 -10.96 16.74 2.98
C ASP A 535 -10.23 15.40 3.07
N LEU A 536 -9.27 15.19 2.17
CA LEU A 536 -8.34 14.06 2.19
C LEU A 536 -7.18 14.34 3.15
N TYR A 537 -7.46 14.43 4.43
CA TYR A 537 -6.46 14.69 5.47
C TYR A 537 -5.47 13.54 5.68
N ALA A 538 -5.73 12.35 5.12
CA ALA A 538 -4.87 11.18 5.05
C ALA A 538 -5.25 10.36 3.81
N PHE A 539 -4.36 9.47 3.35
CA PHE A 539 -4.70 8.46 2.35
C PHE A 539 -5.59 7.39 3.01
N PRO A 540 -6.88 7.32 2.68
CA PRO A 540 -7.86 6.55 3.44
C PRO A 540 -7.80 5.05 3.13
N ALA A 541 -6.65 4.41 3.27
CA ALA A 541 -6.50 2.98 3.05
C ALA A 541 -6.21 2.25 4.37
N VAL A 542 -6.99 1.19 4.67
CA VAL A 542 -6.85 0.41 5.92
C VAL A 542 -5.44 -0.15 6.08
N TRP A 543 -4.81 -0.55 4.97
CA TRP A 543 -3.46 -1.13 4.95
C TRP A 543 -2.33 -0.09 4.94
N GLN A 544 -2.64 1.17 4.67
CA GLN A 544 -1.61 2.21 4.56
C GLN A 544 -1.23 2.76 5.93
N SER A 545 0.03 2.62 6.28
CA SER A 545 0.61 3.19 7.50
C SER A 545 1.62 4.30 7.14
N PRO A 546 1.61 5.40 7.89
CA PRO A 546 0.85 5.71 9.11
C PRO A 546 -0.55 6.33 8.88
N ASP A 547 -1.01 6.47 7.63
CA ASP A 547 -2.25 7.16 7.27
C ASP A 547 -3.48 6.60 7.98
N SER A 548 -3.60 5.27 8.09
CA SER A 548 -4.71 4.63 8.81
C SER A 548 -4.77 5.04 10.28
N ALA A 549 -3.62 5.27 10.93
CA ALA A 549 -3.58 5.75 12.31
C ALA A 549 -4.14 7.17 12.43
N GLU A 550 -3.81 8.06 11.48
CA GLU A 550 -4.36 9.42 11.42
C GLU A 550 -5.89 9.39 11.23
N VAL A 551 -6.40 8.44 10.42
CA VAL A 551 -7.86 8.22 10.28
C VAL A 551 -8.46 7.80 11.62
N TYR A 552 -7.94 6.77 12.28
CA TYR A 552 -8.48 6.30 13.56
C TYR A 552 -8.48 7.36 14.66
N LEU A 553 -7.49 8.25 14.68
CA LEU A 553 -7.40 9.34 15.65
C LEU A 553 -8.51 10.38 15.48
N ARG A 554 -9.00 10.59 14.26
CA ARG A 554 -10.08 11.54 13.96
C ARG A 554 -11.48 10.93 14.04
N LEU A 555 -11.58 9.60 13.97
CA LEU A 555 -12.87 8.93 14.05
C LEU A 555 -13.50 9.07 15.43
N LYS A 556 -14.82 9.25 15.44
CA LYS A 556 -15.66 9.26 16.64
C LYS A 556 -16.87 8.35 16.40
N PRO A 557 -17.35 7.61 17.41
CA PRO A 557 -18.64 6.95 17.31
C PRO A 557 -19.72 7.98 16.93
N ALA A 558 -20.58 7.65 15.98
CA ALA A 558 -21.71 8.50 15.66
C ALA A 558 -22.62 8.59 16.88
N GLY A 559 -23.02 9.80 17.27
CA GLY A 559 -24.02 10.00 18.32
C GLY A 559 -25.36 9.33 17.91
N LYS A 560 -26.05 8.76 18.90
CA LYS A 560 -27.42 8.31 18.71
C LYS A 560 -28.36 9.50 18.62
#